data_96d135d30c84e9afd5c34a7441c46dec
#
_entry.id   96d135d30c84e9afd5c34a7441c46dec
#
_cell.length_a   1.000
_cell.length_b   1.000
_cell.length_c   1.000
_cell.angle_alpha   90.00
_cell.angle_beta   90.00
_cell.angle_gamma   90.00
#
_symmetry.space_group_name_H-M   'P 1'
#
loop_
_entity.id
_entity.type
_entity.pdbx_description
1 polymer ?
#
loop_
_entity_poly.entity_id
_entity_poly.type
_entity_poly.pdbx_seq_one_letter_code
_entity_poly.pdbx_strand_id
1 'polypeptide(L)'
;MRTILLDLGPMAHLSGKGSLKGRGISDIDALTSPAGNGIVVENGIITRIDDSKVLEEEFGRENIHQSKSSLQENKIYSLQGKAIIPGLVDAHTHLLWAGDRSREVSWRQQGHSYSDIASMGGGIVSTVDATRNSSQSELVELGYKRLRGAFRNGSTHLEIKSGYGLSTEAELKLLLAGQDLSKMDHLPSIDQTWLGAHATPKGNTRQNYVEEILSDQLPSVIDQGIARSADVFCEPGWFTVEESEDILKQSKQGGLDLRIHIDEFTDGGGGELAADLKVTTADHAHYTSSDARMRMQDAGVNCGFLPGTPYAMGEQWPDFNNITEQGFTWSVATDFNPNCRTLSLPFIASILVQRCAVSPLAALVACSRNPAQTTPHPSGAPHGVIEEGAVANLNVIDGPWWQAWCQQPGDSPFHATMLEGELIFH
;
A
#
# COMPACT_ATOMS: atom_id res chain seq x y z
N MET A 1 25.60 10.87 1.35
CA MET A 1 25.05 11.96 2.21
C MET A 1 24.67 11.35 3.54
N ARG A 2 24.98 12.03 4.66
CA ARG A 2 24.60 11.58 6.01
C ARG A 2 23.56 12.53 6.59
N THR A 3 22.47 11.97 7.13
CA THR A 3 21.44 12.73 7.85
C THR A 3 21.36 12.22 9.28
N ILE A 4 21.30 13.11 10.25
CA ILE A 4 21.24 12.79 11.69
C ILE A 4 19.98 13.44 12.24
N LEU A 5 19.12 12.64 12.85
CA LEU A 5 17.93 13.10 13.56
C LEU A 5 18.21 13.02 15.06
N LEU A 6 18.01 14.12 15.78
CA LEU A 6 18.21 14.25 17.21
C LEU A 6 16.90 14.61 17.93
N ASP A 7 16.89 14.47 19.24
CA ASP A 7 15.78 14.85 20.11
C ASP A 7 14.42 14.24 19.69
N LEU A 8 14.44 12.93 19.38
CA LEU A 8 13.24 12.22 19.02
C LEU A 8 12.32 12.08 20.24
N GLY A 9 11.02 12.26 20.02
CA GLY A 9 9.97 11.85 20.95
C GLY A 9 9.84 10.32 21.02
N PRO A 10 8.76 9.81 21.66
CA PRO A 10 8.47 8.38 21.66
C PRO A 10 8.36 7.84 20.25
N MET A 11 8.90 6.64 20.03
CA MET A 11 8.98 6.00 18.71
C MET A 11 8.20 4.69 18.70
N ALA A 12 7.34 4.50 17.72
CA ALA A 12 6.83 3.17 17.38
C ALA A 12 7.71 2.61 16.25
N HIS A 13 8.75 1.86 16.61
CA HIS A 13 9.76 1.43 15.65
C HIS A 13 9.38 0.19 14.85
N LEU A 14 8.52 -0.67 15.40
CA LEU A 14 8.02 -1.92 14.80
C LEU A 14 9.12 -2.88 14.33
N SER A 15 10.33 -2.81 14.91
CA SER A 15 11.48 -3.60 14.49
C SER A 15 11.29 -5.11 14.61
N GLY A 16 12.07 -5.84 13.82
CA GLY A 16 12.10 -7.29 13.77
C GLY A 16 11.71 -7.85 12.41
N LYS A 17 11.90 -9.16 12.23
CA LYS A 17 11.72 -9.84 10.94
C LYS A 17 10.30 -10.35 10.73
N GLY A 18 9.84 -10.26 9.46
CA GLY A 18 8.58 -10.83 9.00
C GLY A 18 7.34 -10.11 9.52
N SER A 19 6.18 -10.62 9.13
CA SER A 19 4.88 -10.10 9.55
C SER A 19 4.56 -10.44 11.00
N LEU A 20 3.79 -9.60 11.66
CA LEU A 20 3.23 -9.84 12.99
C LEU A 20 1.80 -10.34 12.90
N LYS A 21 1.41 -11.19 13.85
CA LYS A 21 0.07 -11.75 13.95
C LYS A 21 -0.37 -11.93 15.41
N GLY A 22 -1.65 -12.15 15.60
CA GLY A 22 -2.21 -12.36 16.93
C GLY A 22 -1.89 -11.20 17.87
N ARG A 23 -1.63 -11.49 19.14
CA ARG A 23 -1.33 -10.45 20.14
C ARG A 23 -0.01 -9.72 19.91
N GLY A 24 0.93 -10.29 19.14
CA GLY A 24 2.20 -9.65 18.81
C GLY A 24 2.03 -8.35 18.02
N ILE A 25 0.91 -8.17 17.32
CA ILE A 25 0.61 -6.93 16.56
C ILE A 25 0.36 -5.71 17.46
N SER A 26 0.13 -5.92 18.76
CA SER A 26 -0.19 -4.87 19.75
C SER A 26 0.78 -4.84 20.94
N ASP A 27 1.94 -5.49 20.83
CA ASP A 27 2.93 -5.56 21.90
C ASP A 27 3.70 -4.23 22.00
N ILE A 28 3.26 -3.37 22.92
CA ILE A 28 3.85 -2.02 23.10
C ILE A 28 5.32 -2.12 23.53
N ASP A 29 5.65 -3.03 24.43
CA ASP A 29 7.01 -3.12 24.99
C ASP A 29 8.01 -3.60 23.92
N ALA A 30 7.58 -4.48 23.02
CA ALA A 30 8.41 -5.00 21.94
C ALA A 30 8.53 -4.07 20.73
N LEU A 31 7.58 -3.16 20.52
CA LEU A 31 7.42 -2.42 19.25
C LEU A 31 7.60 -0.90 19.40
N THR A 32 7.81 -0.41 20.63
CA THR A 32 7.97 1.04 20.88
C THR A 32 9.17 1.32 21.77
N SER A 33 9.68 2.54 21.69
CA SER A 33 10.72 3.04 22.59
C SER A 33 10.37 4.43 23.12
N PRO A 34 10.88 4.79 24.34
CA PRO A 34 10.68 6.11 24.91
C PRO A 34 11.40 7.20 24.11
N ALA A 35 11.12 8.46 24.44
CA ALA A 35 11.84 9.63 23.90
C ALA A 35 13.32 9.61 24.30
N GLY A 36 14.15 10.35 23.54
CA GLY A 36 15.56 10.58 23.81
C GLY A 36 16.51 9.88 22.86
N ASN A 37 16.01 9.09 21.92
CA ASN A 37 16.81 8.49 20.85
C ASN A 37 17.15 9.52 19.76
N GLY A 38 18.16 9.17 18.95
CA GLY A 38 18.47 9.79 17.67
C GLY A 38 18.73 8.71 16.63
N ILE A 39 18.74 9.10 15.36
CA ILE A 39 18.92 8.19 14.22
C ILE A 39 20.02 8.75 13.31
N VAL A 40 20.95 7.89 12.88
CA VAL A 40 21.93 8.19 11.83
C VAL A 40 21.51 7.47 10.56
N VAL A 41 21.46 8.22 9.47
CA VAL A 41 21.12 7.70 8.14
C VAL A 41 22.28 7.97 7.19
N GLU A 42 22.72 6.94 6.47
CA GLU A 42 23.73 7.05 5.43
C GLU A 42 23.22 6.43 4.13
N ASN A 43 23.26 7.22 3.06
CA ASN A 43 22.84 6.77 1.73
C ASN A 43 21.45 6.13 1.71
N GLY A 44 20.49 6.73 2.44
CA GLY A 44 19.10 6.27 2.47
C GLY A 44 18.81 5.11 3.43
N ILE A 45 19.81 4.60 4.15
CA ILE A 45 19.71 3.47 5.08
C ILE A 45 19.96 3.94 6.51
N ILE A 46 19.17 3.46 7.47
CA ILE A 46 19.40 3.67 8.90
C ILE A 46 20.63 2.84 9.31
N THR A 47 21.69 3.52 9.74
CA THR A 47 22.95 2.84 10.13
C THR A 47 23.14 2.74 11.62
N ARG A 48 22.45 3.58 12.39
CA ARG A 48 22.55 3.56 13.86
C ARG A 48 21.33 4.22 14.50
N ILE A 49 20.89 3.64 15.61
CA ILE A 49 19.91 4.24 16.54
C ILE A 49 20.55 4.25 17.91
N ASP A 50 20.67 5.42 18.55
CA ASP A 50 21.37 5.57 19.83
C ASP A 50 20.77 6.73 20.65
N ASP A 51 21.26 6.93 21.89
CA ASP A 51 20.92 8.11 22.70
C ASP A 51 21.24 9.40 21.93
N SER A 52 20.30 10.32 21.88
CA SER A 52 20.45 11.58 21.15
C SER A 52 21.63 12.40 21.59
N LYS A 53 21.99 12.40 22.90
CA LYS A 53 23.12 13.15 23.43
C LYS A 53 24.46 12.55 22.99
N VAL A 54 24.52 11.21 22.88
CA VAL A 54 25.70 10.52 22.37
C VAL A 54 25.94 10.93 20.91
N LEU A 55 24.90 10.92 20.10
CA LEU A 55 24.98 11.33 18.69
C LEU A 55 25.31 12.84 18.56
N GLU A 56 24.72 13.69 19.41
CA GLU A 56 25.02 15.13 19.43
C GLU A 56 26.46 15.40 19.82
N GLU A 57 27.01 14.69 20.80
CA GLU A 57 28.42 14.82 21.17
C GLU A 57 29.36 14.39 20.07
N GLU A 58 29.06 13.33 19.35
CA GLU A 58 29.87 12.82 18.27
C GLU A 58 29.79 13.72 17.01
N PHE A 59 28.59 13.99 16.51
CA PHE A 59 28.40 14.69 15.24
C PHE A 59 28.32 16.21 15.39
N GLY A 60 27.92 16.74 16.53
CA GLY A 60 27.90 18.18 16.81
C GLY A 60 29.30 18.77 16.87
N ARG A 61 30.29 17.99 17.36
CA ARG A 61 31.71 18.40 17.38
C ARG A 61 32.38 18.40 16.01
N GLU A 62 31.96 17.48 15.10
CA GLU A 62 32.48 17.44 13.73
C GLU A 62 32.18 18.72 12.96
N ASN A 63 30.99 19.32 13.14
CA ASN A 63 30.63 20.58 12.51
C ASN A 63 31.44 21.79 12.99
N ILE A 64 32.06 21.75 14.18
CA ILE A 64 32.90 22.80 14.72
C ILE A 64 34.35 22.70 14.18
N HIS A 65 34.80 21.52 13.79
CA HIS A 65 36.19 21.27 13.36
C HIS A 65 36.37 21.08 11.85
N GLN A 66 35.31 20.90 11.05
CA GLN A 66 35.40 20.67 9.61
C GLN A 66 35.24 21.95 8.75
N SER A 67 35.94 23.03 9.11
CA SER A 67 36.22 24.03 8.10
C SER A 67 37.44 23.55 7.28
N LYS A 68 37.17 22.99 6.08
CA LYS A 68 38.07 22.95 4.89
C LYS A 68 38.45 21.62 4.22
N SER A 69 38.02 20.43 4.62
CA SER A 69 38.58 19.25 3.88
C SER A 69 37.72 17.98 3.77
N SER A 70 36.43 17.95 4.04
CA SER A 70 35.63 16.75 3.73
C SER A 70 34.36 17.10 2.94
N LEU A 71 34.19 16.41 1.80
CA LEU A 71 33.07 16.55 0.84
C LEU A 71 31.73 15.94 1.33
N GLN A 72 31.58 15.61 2.61
CA GLN A 72 30.34 15.10 3.18
C GLN A 72 29.77 16.09 4.21
N GLU A 73 28.84 16.96 3.74
CA GLU A 73 28.02 17.77 4.66
C GLU A 73 27.05 16.85 5.41
N ASN A 74 27.16 16.81 6.73
CA ASN A 74 26.16 16.19 7.60
C ASN A 74 24.95 17.12 7.69
N LYS A 75 23.74 16.60 7.41
CA LYS A 75 22.49 17.30 7.72
C LYS A 75 22.02 16.87 9.10
N ILE A 76 21.96 17.79 10.06
CA ILE A 76 21.51 17.51 11.42
C ILE A 76 20.19 18.22 11.67
N TYR A 77 19.18 17.47 12.14
CA TYR A 77 17.86 17.98 12.48
C TYR A 77 17.50 17.61 13.92
N SER A 78 17.15 18.60 14.75
CA SER A 78 16.49 18.34 16.03
C SER A 78 14.98 18.26 15.80
N LEU A 79 14.35 17.16 16.22
CA LEU A 79 12.89 16.97 16.10
C LEU A 79 12.12 17.48 17.33
N GLN A 80 12.81 18.07 18.32
CA GLN A 80 12.22 18.78 19.45
C GLN A 80 11.18 17.95 20.22
N GLY A 81 11.43 16.67 20.41
CA GLY A 81 10.53 15.76 21.11
C GLY A 81 9.32 15.29 20.32
N LYS A 82 9.26 15.55 19.01
CA LYS A 82 8.20 15.01 18.16
C LYS A 82 8.33 13.49 18.02
N ALA A 83 7.19 12.81 18.12
CA ALA A 83 7.13 11.36 17.97
C ALA A 83 7.35 10.92 16.53
N ILE A 84 7.83 9.71 16.34
CA ILE A 84 8.07 9.14 15.00
C ILE A 84 7.48 7.75 14.85
N ILE A 85 7.11 7.44 13.60
CA ILE A 85 6.65 6.13 13.15
C ILE A 85 7.33 5.78 11.83
N PRO A 86 7.36 4.49 11.40
CA PRO A 86 7.82 4.13 10.06
C PRO A 86 7.04 4.84 8.97
N GLY A 87 7.64 4.96 7.80
CA GLY A 87 6.91 5.29 6.57
C GLY A 87 5.78 4.28 6.33
N LEU A 88 4.61 4.79 5.99
CA LEU A 88 3.46 3.94 5.72
C LEU A 88 3.59 3.26 4.36
N VAL A 89 3.03 2.05 4.25
CA VAL A 89 3.07 1.21 3.06
C VAL A 89 1.63 0.94 2.61
N ASP A 90 1.28 1.45 1.44
CA ASP A 90 -0.04 1.24 0.84
C ASP A 90 0.02 0.11 -0.19
N ALA A 91 -0.25 -1.11 0.26
CA ALA A 91 0.01 -2.33 -0.50
C ALA A 91 -1.10 -2.71 -1.49
N HIS A 92 -2.07 -1.84 -1.72
CA HIS A 92 -3.15 -2.07 -2.68
C HIS A 92 -3.76 -0.75 -3.15
N THR A 93 -3.40 -0.33 -4.36
CA THR A 93 -4.00 0.85 -5.00
C THR A 93 -4.20 0.64 -6.49
N HIS A 94 -5.27 1.24 -7.03
CA HIS A 94 -5.49 1.40 -8.46
C HIS A 94 -5.12 2.83 -8.85
N LEU A 95 -3.83 3.17 -8.77
CA LEU A 95 -3.37 4.56 -8.87
C LEU A 95 -3.62 5.20 -10.23
N LEU A 96 -3.52 4.40 -11.32
CA LEU A 96 -3.48 4.90 -12.70
C LEU A 96 -4.81 4.66 -13.42
N TRP A 97 -5.56 5.72 -13.58
CA TRP A 97 -6.80 5.78 -14.36
C TRP A 97 -7.14 7.22 -14.71
N ALA A 98 -8.00 7.43 -15.73
CA ALA A 98 -8.54 8.72 -16.14
C ALA A 98 -10.07 8.75 -16.03
N GLY A 99 -10.63 9.93 -16.21
CA GLY A 99 -12.06 10.18 -16.07
C GLY A 99 -12.46 10.61 -14.66
N ASP A 100 -13.76 10.80 -14.48
CA ASP A 100 -14.36 11.20 -13.21
C ASP A 100 -15.70 10.52 -13.00
N ARG A 101 -15.86 9.87 -11.85
CA ARG A 101 -17.08 9.17 -11.44
C ARG A 101 -17.81 9.85 -10.29
N SER A 102 -17.47 11.10 -9.96
CA SER A 102 -18.07 11.83 -8.82
C SER A 102 -19.59 11.98 -8.94
N ARG A 103 -20.13 12.02 -10.16
CA ARG A 103 -21.58 12.07 -10.40
C ARG A 103 -22.33 10.84 -9.86
N GLU A 104 -21.66 9.70 -9.76
CA GLU A 104 -22.25 8.44 -9.26
C GLU A 104 -22.62 8.53 -7.78
N VAL A 105 -21.96 9.42 -7.01
CA VAL A 105 -22.29 9.65 -5.60
C VAL A 105 -23.77 10.05 -5.46
N SER A 106 -24.25 10.98 -6.31
CA SER A 106 -25.65 11.40 -6.30
C SER A 106 -26.60 10.28 -6.74
N TRP A 107 -26.21 9.48 -7.71
CA TRP A 107 -27.03 8.36 -8.20
C TRP A 107 -27.17 7.27 -7.12
N ARG A 108 -26.08 6.94 -6.42
CA ARG A 108 -26.15 6.01 -5.27
C ARG A 108 -27.05 6.54 -4.15
N GLN A 109 -26.97 7.84 -3.84
CA GLN A 109 -27.86 8.48 -2.84
C GLN A 109 -29.33 8.44 -3.26
N GLN A 110 -29.61 8.38 -4.54
CA GLN A 110 -30.96 8.24 -5.10
C GLN A 110 -31.43 6.77 -5.13
N GLY A 111 -30.59 5.82 -4.70
CA GLY A 111 -30.92 4.40 -4.63
C GLY A 111 -30.69 3.63 -5.94
N HIS A 112 -29.97 4.21 -6.92
CA HIS A 112 -29.60 3.47 -8.13
C HIS A 112 -28.61 2.36 -7.80
N SER A 113 -28.87 1.17 -8.33
CA SER A 113 -27.97 0.02 -8.23
C SER A 113 -26.72 0.22 -9.10
N TYR A 114 -25.71 -0.63 -8.88
CA TYR A 114 -24.50 -0.63 -9.72
C TYR A 114 -24.83 -0.85 -11.21
N SER A 115 -25.79 -1.74 -11.52
CA SER A 115 -26.25 -1.98 -12.90
C SER A 115 -26.97 -0.79 -13.52
N ASP A 116 -27.77 -0.05 -12.72
CA ASP A 116 -28.42 1.18 -13.17
C ASP A 116 -27.37 2.24 -13.52
N ILE A 117 -26.39 2.43 -12.64
CA ILE A 117 -25.29 3.38 -12.84
C ILE A 117 -24.49 3.03 -14.11
N ALA A 118 -24.19 1.75 -14.33
CA ALA A 118 -23.51 1.30 -15.55
C ALA A 118 -24.36 1.60 -16.81
N SER A 119 -25.67 1.39 -16.76
CA SER A 119 -26.59 1.69 -17.88
C SER A 119 -26.69 3.19 -18.18
N MET A 120 -26.48 4.04 -17.16
CA MET A 120 -26.46 5.51 -17.26
C MET A 120 -25.12 6.06 -17.77
N GLY A 121 -24.18 5.18 -18.16
CA GLY A 121 -22.85 5.55 -18.67
C GLY A 121 -21.81 5.81 -17.59
N GLY A 122 -22.03 5.31 -16.38
CA GLY A 122 -21.08 5.26 -15.28
C GLY A 122 -20.38 3.90 -15.15
N GLY A 123 -19.90 3.59 -13.96
CA GLY A 123 -19.25 2.34 -13.66
C GLY A 123 -17.85 2.21 -14.27
N ILE A 124 -17.29 1.01 -14.19
CA ILE A 124 -15.94 0.73 -14.66
C ILE A 124 -15.75 1.04 -16.16
N VAL A 125 -16.79 0.89 -16.97
CA VAL A 125 -16.75 1.14 -18.42
C VAL A 125 -16.35 2.58 -18.72
N SER A 126 -16.90 3.56 -17.99
CA SER A 126 -16.55 4.98 -18.19
C SER A 126 -15.08 5.27 -17.84
N THR A 127 -14.56 4.61 -16.82
CA THR A 127 -13.15 4.73 -16.44
C THR A 127 -12.23 4.10 -17.49
N VAL A 128 -12.58 2.90 -17.99
CA VAL A 128 -11.81 2.20 -19.03
C VAL A 128 -11.76 3.03 -20.31
N ASP A 129 -12.91 3.55 -20.77
CA ASP A 129 -12.98 4.38 -21.97
C ASP A 129 -12.11 5.64 -21.82
N ALA A 130 -12.19 6.33 -20.69
CA ALA A 130 -11.36 7.51 -20.42
C ALA A 130 -9.87 7.16 -20.37
N THR A 131 -9.50 6.06 -19.72
CA THR A 131 -8.10 5.61 -19.55
C THR A 131 -7.48 5.18 -20.88
N ARG A 132 -8.24 4.46 -21.72
CA ARG A 132 -7.79 4.08 -23.06
C ARG A 132 -7.51 5.28 -23.94
N ASN A 133 -8.36 6.31 -23.85
CA ASN A 133 -8.25 7.54 -24.64
C ASN A 133 -7.20 8.51 -24.12
N SER A 134 -6.71 8.35 -22.91
CA SER A 134 -5.65 9.20 -22.35
C SER A 134 -4.27 8.77 -22.86
N SER A 135 -3.41 9.74 -23.11
CA SER A 135 -2.00 9.51 -23.41
C SER A 135 -1.26 9.01 -22.16
N GLN A 136 -0.10 8.37 -22.35
CA GLN A 136 0.78 7.98 -21.26
C GLN A 136 1.17 9.17 -20.38
N SER A 137 1.48 10.32 -20.99
CA SER A 137 1.86 11.54 -20.26
C SER A 137 0.74 12.10 -19.39
N GLU A 138 -0.52 12.04 -19.83
CA GLU A 138 -1.68 12.43 -19.01
C GLU A 138 -1.86 11.47 -17.81
N LEU A 139 -1.68 10.17 -18.01
CA LEU A 139 -1.74 9.17 -16.93
C LEU A 139 -0.60 9.38 -15.92
N VAL A 140 0.60 9.71 -16.37
CA VAL A 140 1.74 10.07 -15.51
C VAL A 140 1.44 11.33 -14.69
N GLU A 141 0.87 12.38 -15.29
CA GLU A 141 0.50 13.60 -14.58
C GLU A 141 -0.55 13.34 -13.48
N LEU A 142 -1.56 12.52 -13.79
CA LEU A 142 -2.58 12.10 -12.83
C LEU A 142 -1.96 11.27 -11.69
N GLY A 143 -1.11 10.31 -12.03
CA GLY A 143 -0.39 9.49 -11.06
C GLY A 143 0.53 10.31 -10.15
N TYR A 144 1.26 11.28 -10.72
CA TYR A 144 2.12 12.20 -9.96
C TYR A 144 1.33 12.97 -8.89
N LYS A 145 0.19 13.56 -9.26
CA LYS A 145 -0.67 14.28 -8.31
C LYS A 145 -1.16 13.38 -7.18
N ARG A 146 -1.49 12.13 -7.50
CA ARG A 146 -1.98 11.14 -6.54
C ARG A 146 -0.87 10.64 -5.60
N LEU A 147 0.32 10.33 -6.14
CA LEU A 147 1.50 9.97 -5.33
C LEU A 147 1.89 11.09 -4.35
N ARG A 148 1.85 12.35 -4.83
CA ARG A 148 2.06 13.50 -3.94
C ARG A 148 1.01 13.58 -2.83
N GLY A 149 -0.24 13.21 -3.12
CA GLY A 149 -1.30 13.11 -2.12
C GLY A 149 -1.05 12.00 -1.09
N ALA A 150 -0.65 10.81 -1.56
CA ALA A 150 -0.25 9.70 -0.70
C ALA A 150 0.94 10.06 0.20
N PHE A 151 1.96 10.69 -0.37
CA PHE A 151 3.15 11.14 0.36
C PHE A 151 2.82 12.13 1.49
N ARG A 152 1.94 13.12 1.23
CA ARG A 152 1.47 14.04 2.28
C ARG A 152 0.76 13.34 3.43
N ASN A 153 0.19 12.17 3.17
CA ASN A 153 -0.44 11.31 4.16
C ASN A 153 0.52 10.23 4.70
N GLY A 154 1.82 10.40 4.53
CA GLY A 154 2.87 9.57 5.13
C GLY A 154 3.16 8.26 4.42
N SER A 155 2.56 7.98 3.27
CA SER A 155 2.91 6.80 2.48
C SER A 155 4.26 7.02 1.79
N THR A 156 5.21 6.11 2.02
CA THR A 156 6.57 6.14 1.44
C THR A 156 6.79 5.04 0.41
N HIS A 157 5.85 4.09 0.32
CA HIS A 157 5.85 3.02 -0.66
C HIS A 157 4.41 2.65 -1.02
N LEU A 158 4.13 2.46 -2.32
CA LEU A 158 2.82 2.04 -2.80
C LEU A 158 2.94 0.86 -3.77
N GLU A 159 2.03 -0.08 -3.65
CA GLU A 159 1.72 -1.00 -4.74
C GLU A 159 0.69 -0.33 -5.65
N ILE A 160 0.94 -0.35 -6.96
CA ILE A 160 0.05 0.23 -7.96
C ILE A 160 -0.34 -0.82 -8.99
N LYS A 161 -1.65 -0.94 -9.22
CA LYS A 161 -2.22 -1.88 -10.18
C LYS A 161 -2.54 -1.17 -11.50
N SER A 162 -2.40 -1.88 -12.61
CA SER A 162 -3.08 -1.57 -13.86
C SER A 162 -4.59 -1.89 -13.74
N GLY A 163 -5.26 -2.40 -14.76
CA GLY A 163 -6.62 -2.95 -14.63
C GLY A 163 -7.74 -2.03 -15.11
N TYR A 164 -7.42 -0.84 -15.58
CA TYR A 164 -8.37 0.04 -16.27
C TYR A 164 -8.10 0.16 -17.76
N GLY A 165 -7.19 -0.64 -18.30
CA GLY A 165 -6.94 -0.76 -19.73
C GLY A 165 -7.85 -1.80 -20.38
N LEU A 166 -7.93 -2.99 -19.81
CA LEU A 166 -8.69 -4.16 -20.27
C LEU A 166 -8.41 -4.51 -21.73
N SER A 167 -7.21 -4.27 -22.20
CA SER A 167 -6.66 -4.71 -23.49
C SER A 167 -5.14 -4.69 -23.41
N THR A 168 -4.47 -5.52 -24.22
CA THR A 168 -3.00 -5.63 -24.20
C THR A 168 -2.31 -4.29 -24.27
N GLU A 169 -2.61 -3.46 -25.28
CA GLU A 169 -1.98 -2.14 -25.47
C GLU A 169 -2.20 -1.21 -24.26
N ALA A 170 -3.42 -1.17 -23.74
CA ALA A 170 -3.77 -0.22 -22.69
C ALA A 170 -3.21 -0.64 -21.32
N GLU A 171 -3.15 -1.95 -21.01
CA GLU A 171 -2.52 -2.47 -19.79
C GLU A 171 -1.01 -2.21 -19.82
N LEU A 172 -0.32 -2.50 -20.94
CA LEU A 172 1.09 -2.18 -21.11
C LEU A 172 1.39 -0.67 -20.96
N LYS A 173 0.50 0.19 -21.47
CA LYS A 173 0.60 1.66 -21.32
C LYS A 173 0.49 2.09 -19.86
N LEU A 174 -0.41 1.47 -19.07
CA LEU A 174 -0.54 1.75 -17.64
C LEU A 174 0.74 1.36 -16.88
N LEU A 175 1.29 0.20 -17.16
CA LEU A 175 2.56 -0.26 -16.56
C LEU A 175 3.73 0.67 -16.93
N LEU A 176 3.81 1.12 -18.19
CA LEU A 176 4.80 2.12 -18.62
C LEU A 176 4.65 3.45 -17.87
N ALA A 177 3.41 3.93 -17.71
CA ALA A 177 3.16 5.16 -16.94
C ALA A 177 3.59 5.02 -15.47
N GLY A 178 3.37 3.86 -14.86
CA GLY A 178 3.88 3.54 -13.52
C GLY A 178 5.42 3.50 -13.46
N GLN A 179 6.07 2.94 -14.48
CA GLN A 179 7.53 2.95 -14.58
C GLN A 179 8.10 4.36 -14.72
N ASP A 180 7.43 5.25 -15.48
CA ASP A 180 7.88 6.64 -15.59
C ASP A 180 7.76 7.38 -14.25
N LEU A 181 6.70 7.13 -13.49
CA LEU A 181 6.53 7.66 -12.13
C LEU A 181 7.61 7.17 -11.18
N SER A 182 8.00 5.90 -11.25
CA SER A 182 9.02 5.32 -10.37
C SER A 182 10.43 5.91 -10.56
N LYS A 183 10.66 6.63 -11.67
CA LYS A 183 11.93 7.32 -11.97
C LYS A 183 11.97 8.78 -11.49
N MET A 184 10.85 9.28 -10.94
CA MET A 184 10.77 10.68 -10.49
C MET A 184 11.26 10.80 -9.05
N ASP A 185 12.07 11.82 -8.78
CA ASP A 185 12.60 12.10 -7.46
C ASP A 185 11.50 12.60 -6.49
N HIS A 186 11.72 12.39 -5.20
CA HIS A 186 10.88 12.88 -4.10
C HIS A 186 9.42 12.36 -4.13
N LEU A 187 9.22 11.17 -4.69
CA LEU A 187 7.96 10.42 -4.65
C LEU A 187 8.14 9.12 -3.88
N PRO A 188 7.06 8.58 -3.28
CA PRO A 188 7.06 7.22 -2.75
C PRO A 188 7.55 6.21 -3.78
N SER A 189 8.32 5.22 -3.34
CA SER A 189 8.70 4.10 -4.20
C SER A 189 7.48 3.28 -4.61
N ILE A 190 7.57 2.59 -5.75
CA ILE A 190 6.45 1.92 -6.39
C ILE A 190 6.75 0.44 -6.60
N ASP A 191 5.77 -0.41 -6.29
CA ASP A 191 5.69 -1.81 -6.68
C ASP A 191 4.55 -1.98 -7.70
N GLN A 192 4.81 -2.60 -8.86
CA GLN A 192 3.84 -2.64 -9.95
C GLN A 192 3.18 -4.02 -10.10
N THR A 193 1.86 -4.02 -10.21
CA THR A 193 1.02 -5.19 -10.41
C THR A 193 0.23 -5.07 -11.70
N TRP A 194 0.26 -6.11 -12.53
CA TRP A 194 -0.66 -6.24 -13.65
C TRP A 194 -2.00 -6.82 -13.19
N LEU A 195 -3.10 -6.18 -13.56
CA LEU A 195 -4.47 -6.60 -13.25
C LEU A 195 -5.35 -6.61 -14.53
N GLY A 196 -4.92 -7.30 -15.59
CA GLY A 196 -5.73 -7.44 -16.80
C GLY A 196 -7.08 -8.11 -16.55
N ALA A 197 -7.12 -9.04 -15.60
CA ALA A 197 -8.34 -9.73 -15.17
C ALA A 197 -9.12 -8.95 -14.09
N HIS A 198 -9.41 -7.67 -14.34
CA HIS A 198 -10.17 -6.81 -13.42
C HIS A 198 -11.67 -6.80 -13.76
N ALA A 199 -12.03 -6.78 -15.04
CA ALA A 199 -13.40 -6.88 -15.53
C ALA A 199 -13.41 -7.33 -16.99
N THR A 200 -14.54 -7.81 -17.47
CA THR A 200 -14.72 -8.08 -18.89
C THR A 200 -14.98 -6.76 -19.64
N PRO A 201 -14.20 -6.44 -20.70
CA PRO A 201 -14.41 -5.21 -21.45
C PRO A 201 -15.74 -5.22 -22.18
N LYS A 202 -16.35 -4.04 -22.32
CA LYS A 202 -17.63 -3.88 -23.02
C LYS A 202 -17.55 -4.42 -24.44
N GLY A 203 -18.55 -5.22 -24.80
CA GLY A 203 -18.65 -5.82 -26.14
C GLY A 203 -17.89 -7.14 -26.32
N ASN A 204 -17.19 -7.61 -25.28
CA ASN A 204 -16.55 -8.92 -25.27
C ASN A 204 -17.33 -9.91 -24.39
N THR A 205 -17.15 -11.20 -24.59
CA THR A 205 -17.58 -12.25 -23.65
C THR A 205 -16.44 -12.54 -22.68
N ARG A 206 -16.77 -12.99 -21.47
CA ARG A 206 -15.74 -13.34 -20.48
C ARG A 206 -14.80 -14.44 -21.02
N GLN A 207 -15.34 -15.47 -21.66
CA GLN A 207 -14.53 -16.54 -22.24
C GLN A 207 -13.52 -16.01 -23.26
N ASN A 208 -13.95 -15.21 -24.26
CA ASN A 208 -13.05 -14.64 -25.26
C ASN A 208 -11.99 -13.73 -24.62
N TYR A 209 -12.37 -13.00 -23.55
CA TYR A 209 -11.45 -12.13 -22.86
C TYR A 209 -10.40 -12.89 -22.03
N VAL A 210 -10.79 -14.00 -21.41
CA VAL A 210 -9.83 -14.91 -20.75
C VAL A 210 -8.86 -15.52 -21.77
N GLU A 211 -9.33 -15.91 -22.97
CA GLU A 211 -8.46 -16.36 -24.04
C GLU A 211 -7.47 -15.26 -24.47
N GLU A 212 -7.92 -14.00 -24.63
CA GLU A 212 -7.07 -12.85 -24.92
C GLU A 212 -6.03 -12.61 -23.80
N ILE A 213 -6.46 -12.65 -22.52
CA ILE A 213 -5.56 -12.52 -21.36
C ILE A 213 -4.44 -13.54 -21.45
N LEU A 214 -4.75 -14.80 -21.67
CA LEU A 214 -3.78 -15.90 -21.64
C LEU A 214 -2.89 -15.96 -22.90
N SER A 215 -3.45 -15.64 -24.08
CA SER A 215 -2.72 -15.77 -25.35
C SER A 215 -1.95 -14.54 -25.79
N ASP A 216 -2.29 -13.34 -25.29
CA ASP A 216 -1.73 -12.08 -25.76
C ASP A 216 -1.30 -11.14 -24.61
N GLN A 217 -2.21 -10.80 -23.67
CA GLN A 217 -1.88 -9.82 -22.62
C GLN A 217 -0.77 -10.32 -21.70
N LEU A 218 -0.95 -11.50 -21.09
CA LEU A 218 0.02 -12.04 -20.13
C LEU A 218 1.41 -12.27 -20.75
N PRO A 219 1.55 -12.90 -21.93
CA PRO A 219 2.84 -12.97 -22.62
C PRO A 219 3.46 -11.59 -22.84
N SER A 220 2.69 -10.60 -23.30
CA SER A 220 3.18 -9.25 -23.54
C SER A 220 3.64 -8.53 -22.27
N VAL A 221 2.94 -8.74 -21.16
CA VAL A 221 3.33 -8.19 -19.83
C VAL A 221 4.63 -8.83 -19.34
N ILE A 222 4.78 -10.14 -19.50
CA ILE A 222 6.01 -10.87 -19.16
C ILE A 222 7.18 -10.34 -19.99
N ASP A 223 6.99 -10.19 -21.30
CA ASP A 223 8.02 -9.67 -22.21
C ASP A 223 8.38 -8.21 -21.91
N GLN A 224 7.41 -7.41 -21.46
CA GLN A 224 7.64 -6.02 -21.03
C GLN A 224 8.51 -5.95 -19.76
N GLY A 225 8.38 -6.91 -18.84
CA GLY A 225 9.21 -7.05 -17.64
C GLY A 225 9.09 -5.91 -16.62
N ILE A 226 7.96 -5.19 -16.57
CA ILE A 226 7.73 -4.08 -15.63
C ILE A 226 6.95 -4.55 -14.40
N ALA A 227 5.88 -5.32 -14.60
CA ALA A 227 5.08 -5.84 -13.49
C ALA A 227 5.87 -6.88 -12.69
N ARG A 228 5.90 -6.74 -11.37
CA ARG A 228 6.43 -7.75 -10.46
C ARG A 228 5.39 -8.80 -10.13
N SER A 229 4.13 -8.40 -10.05
CA SER A 229 3.00 -9.25 -9.65
C SER A 229 1.90 -9.27 -10.69
N ALA A 230 1.12 -10.35 -10.70
CA ALA A 230 -0.17 -10.45 -11.36
C ALA A 230 -1.28 -10.56 -10.34
N ASP A 231 -2.43 -9.99 -10.65
CA ASP A 231 -3.62 -9.98 -9.82
C ASP A 231 -4.86 -10.33 -10.65
N VAL A 232 -5.87 -10.92 -10.02
CA VAL A 232 -7.15 -11.30 -10.65
C VAL A 232 -8.30 -10.95 -9.72
N PHE A 233 -9.39 -10.42 -10.25
CA PHE A 233 -10.62 -10.21 -9.50
C PHE A 233 -11.48 -11.47 -9.51
N CYS A 234 -11.23 -12.35 -8.55
CA CYS A 234 -11.93 -13.62 -8.35
C CYS A 234 -13.20 -13.40 -7.51
N GLU A 235 -14.31 -13.12 -8.16
CA GLU A 235 -15.60 -12.81 -7.52
C GLU A 235 -16.74 -13.35 -8.35
N PRO A 236 -17.82 -13.91 -7.78
CA PRO A 236 -19.01 -14.28 -8.52
C PRO A 236 -19.57 -13.12 -9.37
N GLY A 237 -19.65 -13.36 -10.67
CA GLY A 237 -20.06 -12.32 -11.66
C GLY A 237 -18.90 -11.66 -12.39
N TRP A 238 -17.67 -11.79 -11.90
CA TRP A 238 -16.41 -11.39 -12.56
C TRP A 238 -15.67 -12.62 -13.09
N PHE A 239 -14.47 -12.93 -12.58
CA PHE A 239 -13.75 -14.14 -12.99
C PHE A 239 -14.05 -15.27 -12.01
N THR A 240 -14.29 -16.49 -12.55
CA THR A 240 -14.54 -17.67 -11.72
C THR A 240 -13.25 -18.15 -11.03
N VAL A 241 -13.39 -19.05 -10.05
CA VAL A 241 -12.25 -19.68 -9.38
C VAL A 241 -11.34 -20.40 -10.39
N GLU A 242 -11.92 -21.13 -11.36
CA GLU A 242 -11.19 -21.86 -12.38
C GLU A 242 -10.44 -20.92 -13.35
N GLU A 243 -11.14 -19.86 -13.84
CA GLU A 243 -10.50 -18.86 -14.71
C GLU A 243 -9.37 -18.13 -14.00
N SER A 244 -9.57 -17.79 -12.73
CA SER A 244 -8.57 -17.14 -11.87
C SER A 244 -7.38 -18.06 -11.61
N GLU A 245 -7.63 -19.35 -11.37
CA GLU A 245 -6.59 -20.36 -11.19
C GLU A 245 -5.70 -20.47 -12.43
N ASP A 246 -6.30 -20.55 -13.62
CA ASP A 246 -5.58 -20.67 -14.89
C ASP A 246 -4.71 -19.43 -15.15
N ILE A 247 -5.25 -18.23 -14.97
CA ILE A 247 -4.50 -16.97 -15.16
C ILE A 247 -3.33 -16.88 -14.17
N LEU A 248 -3.58 -17.14 -12.88
CA LEU A 248 -2.55 -17.04 -11.86
C LEU A 248 -1.47 -18.12 -11.99
N LYS A 249 -1.83 -19.36 -12.37
CA LYS A 249 -0.85 -20.42 -12.63
C LYS A 249 0.08 -20.05 -13.79
N GLN A 250 -0.45 -19.53 -14.88
CA GLN A 250 0.38 -19.10 -16.02
C GLN A 250 1.21 -17.86 -15.67
N SER A 251 0.67 -16.92 -14.89
CA SER A 251 1.43 -15.77 -14.38
C SER A 251 2.63 -16.22 -13.53
N LYS A 252 2.44 -17.22 -12.65
CA LYS A 252 3.52 -17.80 -11.84
C LYS A 252 4.57 -18.49 -12.70
N GLN A 253 4.15 -19.20 -13.75
CA GLN A 253 5.07 -19.82 -14.70
C GLN A 253 5.89 -18.77 -15.47
N GLY A 254 5.31 -17.59 -15.70
CA GLY A 254 5.96 -16.42 -16.28
C GLY A 254 6.88 -15.65 -15.31
N GLY A 255 6.98 -16.10 -14.05
CA GLY A 255 7.86 -15.49 -13.06
C GLY A 255 7.24 -14.33 -12.26
N LEU A 256 5.94 -14.09 -12.37
CA LEU A 256 5.24 -13.07 -11.61
C LEU A 256 4.84 -13.61 -10.22
N ASP A 257 4.94 -12.76 -9.20
CA ASP A 257 4.32 -13.01 -7.90
C ASP A 257 2.80 -12.91 -8.02
N LEU A 258 2.09 -13.61 -7.14
CA LEU A 258 0.64 -13.70 -7.24
C LEU A 258 -0.06 -12.87 -6.18
N ARG A 259 -1.07 -12.14 -6.59
CA ARG A 259 -2.06 -11.44 -5.78
C ARG A 259 -3.46 -11.84 -6.25
N ILE A 260 -4.47 -11.62 -5.43
CA ILE A 260 -5.84 -11.93 -5.80
C ILE A 260 -6.82 -11.05 -5.01
N HIS A 261 -7.81 -10.45 -5.70
CA HIS A 261 -8.99 -9.89 -5.05
C HIS A 261 -9.98 -11.00 -4.82
N ILE A 262 -10.45 -11.16 -3.59
CA ILE A 262 -11.38 -12.23 -3.20
C ILE A 262 -12.48 -11.72 -2.27
N ASP A 263 -13.63 -12.34 -2.40
CA ASP A 263 -14.70 -12.29 -1.41
C ASP A 263 -15.03 -10.85 -0.96
N GLU A 264 -15.03 -9.91 -1.92
CA GLU A 264 -15.41 -8.51 -1.67
C GLU A 264 -16.89 -8.38 -1.39
N PHE A 265 -17.73 -9.12 -2.16
CA PHE A 265 -19.19 -9.04 -2.08
C PHE A 265 -19.83 -10.31 -1.52
N THR A 266 -19.17 -11.46 -1.65
CA THR A 266 -19.65 -12.75 -1.14
C THR A 266 -18.50 -13.74 -1.01
N ASP A 267 -18.64 -14.75 -0.14
CA ASP A 267 -17.71 -15.89 -0.09
C ASP A 267 -17.87 -16.71 -1.38
N GLY A 268 -16.91 -16.55 -2.28
CA GLY A 268 -16.87 -17.13 -3.63
C GLY A 268 -15.91 -18.31 -3.78
N GLY A 269 -15.23 -18.74 -2.71
CA GLY A 269 -14.18 -19.76 -2.76
C GLY A 269 -12.80 -19.20 -3.14
N GLY A 270 -12.66 -17.87 -3.19
CA GLY A 270 -11.39 -17.20 -3.49
C GLY A 270 -10.33 -17.44 -2.42
N GLY A 271 -10.73 -17.56 -1.15
CA GLY A 271 -9.82 -17.84 -0.04
C GLY A 271 -9.14 -19.21 -0.14
N GLU A 272 -9.88 -20.25 -0.53
CA GLU A 272 -9.33 -21.59 -0.79
C GLU A 272 -8.34 -21.57 -1.95
N LEU A 273 -8.69 -20.89 -3.06
CA LEU A 273 -7.80 -20.75 -4.22
C LEU A 273 -6.52 -20.00 -3.83
N ALA A 274 -6.64 -18.92 -3.06
CA ALA A 274 -5.50 -18.16 -2.57
C ALA A 274 -4.53 -19.03 -1.77
N ALA A 275 -5.05 -19.89 -0.89
CA ALA A 275 -4.27 -20.84 -0.10
C ALA A 275 -3.59 -21.90 -0.97
N ASP A 276 -4.30 -22.48 -1.94
CA ASP A 276 -3.81 -23.55 -2.80
C ASP A 276 -2.67 -23.06 -3.72
N LEU A 277 -2.79 -21.84 -4.25
CA LEU A 277 -1.76 -21.22 -5.10
C LEU A 277 -0.62 -20.60 -4.28
N LYS A 278 -0.80 -20.42 -2.97
CA LYS A 278 0.12 -19.71 -2.07
C LYS A 278 0.44 -18.32 -2.60
N VAL A 279 -0.61 -17.55 -2.84
CA VAL A 279 -0.45 -16.17 -3.30
C VAL A 279 0.24 -15.31 -2.23
N THR A 280 0.86 -14.20 -2.62
CA THR A 280 1.53 -13.28 -1.70
C THR A 280 0.50 -12.61 -0.78
N THR A 281 -0.61 -12.14 -1.35
CA THR A 281 -1.70 -11.52 -0.61
C THR A 281 -3.04 -11.81 -1.27
N ALA A 282 -4.05 -12.00 -0.45
CA ALA A 282 -5.45 -12.12 -0.84
C ALA A 282 -6.20 -10.91 -0.27
N ASP A 283 -6.63 -10.02 -1.16
CA ASP A 283 -7.09 -8.70 -0.82
C ASP A 283 -8.64 -8.62 -0.83
N HIS A 284 -9.23 -7.65 -0.14
CA HIS A 284 -10.57 -7.55 0.38
C HIS A 284 -10.84 -8.57 1.48
N ALA A 285 -10.94 -9.85 1.15
CA ALA A 285 -11.19 -10.94 2.12
C ALA A 285 -12.33 -10.62 3.11
N HIS A 286 -13.30 -9.80 2.67
CA HIS A 286 -14.34 -9.24 3.52
C HIS A 286 -15.30 -10.31 4.00
N TYR A 287 -15.75 -11.16 3.09
CA TYR A 287 -16.68 -12.26 3.37
C TYR A 287 -16.01 -13.63 3.48
N THR A 288 -14.67 -13.70 3.38
CA THR A 288 -13.92 -14.95 3.52
C THR A 288 -14.21 -15.63 4.85
N SER A 289 -14.52 -16.92 4.82
CA SER A 289 -14.79 -17.71 6.03
C SER A 289 -13.55 -17.86 6.93
N SER A 290 -13.76 -18.13 8.21
CA SER A 290 -12.65 -18.39 9.15
C SER A 290 -11.82 -19.60 8.74
N ASP A 291 -12.46 -20.64 8.19
CA ASP A 291 -11.76 -21.86 7.72
C ASP A 291 -10.86 -21.56 6.53
N ALA A 292 -11.33 -20.77 5.55
CA ALA A 292 -10.54 -20.35 4.42
C ALA A 292 -9.37 -19.43 4.87
N ARG A 293 -9.60 -18.49 5.80
CA ARG A 293 -8.52 -17.67 6.38
C ARG A 293 -7.48 -18.53 7.10
N MET A 294 -7.88 -19.57 7.80
CA MET A 294 -6.94 -20.49 8.44
C MET A 294 -6.08 -21.21 7.41
N ARG A 295 -6.67 -21.72 6.33
CA ARG A 295 -5.92 -22.32 5.21
C ARG A 295 -4.95 -21.33 4.59
N MET A 296 -5.36 -20.07 4.35
CA MET A 296 -4.47 -19.00 3.85
C MET A 296 -3.31 -18.76 4.83
N GLN A 297 -3.57 -18.65 6.13
CA GLN A 297 -2.53 -18.47 7.15
C GLN A 297 -1.53 -19.62 7.17
N ASP A 298 -1.97 -20.88 7.06
CA ASP A 298 -1.10 -22.06 7.01
C ASP A 298 -0.29 -22.11 5.73
N ALA A 299 -0.81 -21.56 4.64
CA ALA A 299 -0.13 -21.43 3.36
C ALA A 299 0.84 -20.23 3.32
N GLY A 300 0.84 -19.35 4.32
CA GLY A 300 1.67 -18.14 4.39
C GLY A 300 1.12 -16.95 3.61
N VAL A 301 -0.15 -16.97 3.25
CA VAL A 301 -0.84 -15.88 2.55
C VAL A 301 -1.20 -14.76 3.52
N ASN A 302 -0.93 -13.51 3.16
CA ASN A 302 -1.39 -12.35 3.92
C ASN A 302 -2.83 -12.00 3.54
N CYS A 303 -3.68 -11.71 4.53
CA CYS A 303 -5.01 -11.16 4.29
C CYS A 303 -4.91 -9.63 4.19
N GLY A 304 -5.19 -9.07 3.02
CA GLY A 304 -5.25 -7.63 2.80
C GLY A 304 -6.68 -7.10 2.96
N PHE A 305 -6.94 -6.32 3.99
CA PHE A 305 -8.26 -5.68 4.17
C PHE A 305 -8.25 -4.26 3.62
N LEU A 306 -9.39 -3.82 3.08
CA LEU A 306 -9.55 -2.54 2.40
C LEU A 306 -10.70 -1.74 3.04
N PRO A 307 -10.54 -1.22 4.27
CA PRO A 307 -11.64 -0.63 5.06
C PRO A 307 -12.28 0.62 4.43
N GLY A 308 -11.61 1.24 3.45
CA GLY A 308 -12.15 2.36 2.68
C GLY A 308 -13.30 1.97 1.76
N THR A 309 -13.30 0.74 1.25
CA THR A 309 -14.32 0.24 0.33
C THR A 309 -15.67 0.07 1.02
N PRO A 310 -15.83 -0.69 2.12
CA PRO A 310 -17.09 -0.73 2.85
C PRO A 310 -17.52 0.63 3.41
N TYR A 311 -16.59 1.51 3.79
CA TYR A 311 -16.92 2.89 4.15
C TYR A 311 -17.60 3.63 2.99
N ALA A 312 -17.06 3.55 1.77
CA ALA A 312 -17.62 4.22 0.61
C ALA A 312 -18.96 3.62 0.14
N MET A 313 -19.18 2.34 0.43
CA MET A 313 -20.39 1.59 0.07
C MET A 313 -21.47 1.61 1.15
N GLY A 314 -21.13 2.02 2.37
CA GLY A 314 -22.07 2.03 3.51
C GLY A 314 -22.26 0.65 4.15
N GLU A 315 -21.28 -0.23 4.02
CA GLU A 315 -21.29 -1.58 4.55
C GLU A 315 -20.61 -1.67 5.92
N GLN A 316 -20.79 -2.83 6.59
CA GLN A 316 -20.12 -3.11 7.85
C GLN A 316 -18.70 -3.58 7.61
N TRP A 317 -17.80 -3.37 8.57
CA TRP A 317 -16.42 -3.86 8.53
C TRP A 317 -16.33 -5.28 9.13
N PRO A 318 -15.31 -6.08 8.72
CA PRO A 318 -14.98 -7.33 9.40
C PRO A 318 -14.66 -7.13 10.88
N ASP A 319 -14.86 -8.19 11.68
CA ASP A 319 -14.45 -8.20 13.09
C ASP A 319 -12.92 -8.39 13.20
N PHE A 320 -12.18 -7.28 13.16
CA PHE A 320 -10.71 -7.29 13.24
C PHE A 320 -10.16 -7.83 14.56
N ASN A 321 -10.91 -7.68 15.66
CA ASN A 321 -10.50 -8.24 16.96
C ASN A 321 -10.54 -9.76 16.92
N ASN A 322 -11.63 -10.34 16.41
CA ASN A 322 -11.73 -11.78 16.21
C ASN A 322 -10.66 -12.31 15.26
N ILE A 323 -10.41 -11.63 14.13
CA ILE A 323 -9.36 -11.98 13.16
C ILE A 323 -7.98 -11.98 13.84
N THR A 324 -7.71 -10.98 14.67
CA THR A 324 -6.47 -10.88 15.44
C THR A 324 -6.35 -11.98 16.49
N GLU A 325 -7.42 -12.27 17.25
CA GLU A 325 -7.44 -13.33 18.25
C GLU A 325 -7.24 -14.72 17.65
N GLN A 326 -7.75 -14.96 16.46
CA GLN A 326 -7.52 -16.20 15.70
C GLN A 326 -6.08 -16.34 15.19
N GLY A 327 -5.26 -15.32 15.29
CA GLY A 327 -3.84 -15.37 14.98
C GLY A 327 -3.51 -15.23 13.49
N PHE A 328 -4.40 -14.64 12.70
CA PHE A 328 -4.14 -14.36 11.29
C PHE A 328 -3.13 -13.23 11.10
N THR A 329 -2.31 -13.35 10.04
CA THR A 329 -1.51 -12.25 9.52
C THR A 329 -2.39 -11.41 8.61
N TRP A 330 -2.47 -10.11 8.88
CA TRP A 330 -3.28 -9.20 8.10
C TRP A 330 -2.62 -7.84 7.90
N SER A 331 -2.99 -7.17 6.84
CA SER A 331 -2.62 -5.81 6.50
C SER A 331 -3.84 -5.02 6.06
N VAL A 332 -3.69 -3.70 5.95
CA VAL A 332 -4.70 -2.83 5.34
C VAL A 332 -4.08 -1.91 4.31
N ALA A 333 -4.88 -1.52 3.33
CA ALA A 333 -4.52 -0.56 2.31
C ALA A 333 -5.69 0.37 1.99
N THR A 334 -5.45 1.38 1.17
CA THR A 334 -6.48 2.38 0.86
C THR A 334 -7.50 1.90 -0.17
N ASP A 335 -7.12 0.96 -1.04
CA ASP A 335 -7.89 0.61 -2.22
C ASP A 335 -8.27 1.88 -3.03
N PHE A 336 -7.31 2.78 -3.20
CA PHE A 336 -7.57 4.00 -3.96
C PHE A 336 -8.01 3.67 -5.38
N ASN A 337 -9.25 3.98 -5.70
CA ASN A 337 -9.85 3.72 -7.00
C ASN A 337 -10.93 4.79 -7.31
N PRO A 338 -11.59 4.78 -8.48
CA PRO A 338 -12.62 5.78 -8.82
C PRO A 338 -13.80 5.85 -7.84
N ASN A 339 -14.10 4.79 -7.09
CA ASN A 339 -15.18 4.75 -6.09
C ASN A 339 -14.72 5.11 -4.69
N CYS A 340 -13.49 4.72 -4.31
CA CYS A 340 -12.89 4.98 -3.02
C CYS A 340 -11.66 5.89 -3.20
N ARG A 341 -11.87 7.21 -3.19
CA ARG A 341 -10.85 8.21 -3.57
C ARG A 341 -10.02 8.70 -2.38
N THR A 342 -9.62 7.81 -1.48
CA THR A 342 -8.71 8.16 -0.39
C THR A 342 -7.32 7.55 -0.59
N LEU A 343 -6.28 8.35 -0.42
CA LEU A 343 -4.87 7.92 -0.33
C LEU A 343 -4.34 8.18 1.08
N SER A 344 -5.23 8.24 2.07
CA SER A 344 -4.87 8.52 3.46
C SER A 344 -4.94 7.25 4.29
N LEU A 345 -3.81 6.58 4.49
CA LEU A 345 -3.70 5.51 5.48
C LEU A 345 -4.02 5.97 6.92
N PRO A 346 -3.69 7.21 7.36
CA PRO A 346 -4.20 7.74 8.63
C PRO A 346 -5.72 7.75 8.73
N PHE A 347 -6.44 8.08 7.65
CA PHE A 347 -7.91 7.98 7.62
C PHE A 347 -8.39 6.54 7.73
N ILE A 348 -7.79 5.60 6.96
CA ILE A 348 -8.11 4.16 7.04
C ILE A 348 -7.87 3.65 8.47
N ALA A 349 -6.75 4.01 9.08
CA ALA A 349 -6.45 3.64 10.46
C ALA A 349 -7.44 4.27 11.46
N SER A 350 -7.91 5.48 11.20
CA SER A 350 -8.94 6.10 12.06
C SER A 350 -10.26 5.31 12.03
N ILE A 351 -10.63 4.72 10.90
CA ILE A 351 -11.77 3.80 10.79
C ILE A 351 -11.54 2.58 11.71
N LEU A 352 -10.38 1.94 11.58
CA LEU A 352 -10.03 0.76 12.39
C LEU A 352 -10.09 1.07 13.90
N VAL A 353 -9.49 2.17 14.31
CA VAL A 353 -9.40 2.55 15.73
C VAL A 353 -10.74 3.04 16.28
N GLN A 354 -11.41 3.93 15.55
CA GLN A 354 -12.62 4.62 16.04
C GLN A 354 -13.91 3.79 15.86
N ARG A 355 -13.94 2.90 14.86
CA ARG A 355 -15.16 2.16 14.49
C ARG A 355 -15.04 0.65 14.74
N CYS A 356 -13.83 0.09 14.66
CA CYS A 356 -13.59 -1.34 14.76
C CYS A 356 -12.83 -1.74 16.05
N ALA A 357 -12.58 -0.79 16.97
CA ALA A 357 -11.89 -1.00 18.25
C ALA A 357 -10.49 -1.66 18.13
N VAL A 358 -9.81 -1.47 17.00
CA VAL A 358 -8.43 -1.92 16.81
C VAL A 358 -7.49 -0.97 17.54
N SER A 359 -6.43 -1.50 18.18
CA SER A 359 -5.45 -0.64 18.83
C SER A 359 -4.66 0.21 17.82
N PRO A 360 -4.23 1.45 18.15
CA PRO A 360 -3.42 2.28 17.27
C PRO A 360 -2.13 1.62 16.79
N LEU A 361 -1.54 0.75 17.63
CA LEU A 361 -0.32 0.02 17.30
C LEU A 361 -0.59 -1.11 16.30
N ALA A 362 -1.68 -1.88 16.49
CA ALA A 362 -2.09 -2.91 15.54
C ALA A 362 -2.43 -2.31 14.16
N ALA A 363 -3.14 -1.18 14.15
CA ALA A 363 -3.40 -0.45 12.92
C ALA A 363 -2.11 0.01 12.22
N LEU A 364 -1.10 0.47 13.00
CA LEU A 364 0.18 0.89 12.46
C LEU A 364 0.97 -0.30 11.85
N VAL A 365 1.03 -1.42 12.55
CA VAL A 365 1.64 -2.65 12.02
C VAL A 365 0.96 -3.07 10.72
N ALA A 366 -0.36 -3.00 10.65
CA ALA A 366 -1.14 -3.35 9.46
C ALA A 366 -0.99 -2.36 8.30
N CYS A 367 -0.54 -1.11 8.56
CA CYS A 367 -0.30 -0.08 7.54
C CYS A 367 1.20 0.12 7.20
N SER A 368 2.11 -0.65 7.80
CA SER A 368 3.54 -0.47 7.58
C SER A 368 4.29 -1.81 7.53
N ARG A 369 4.57 -2.46 8.67
CA ARG A 369 5.40 -3.66 8.74
C ARG A 369 4.82 -4.86 7.99
N ASN A 370 3.54 -5.17 8.17
CA ASN A 370 2.91 -6.33 7.53
C ASN A 370 2.79 -6.14 6.00
N PRO A 371 2.26 -5.02 5.47
CA PRO A 371 2.21 -4.83 4.02
C PRO A 371 3.60 -4.73 3.38
N ALA A 372 4.62 -4.25 4.08
CA ALA A 372 6.01 -4.23 3.58
C ALA A 372 6.55 -5.64 3.23
N GLN A 373 6.00 -6.70 3.82
CA GLN A 373 6.39 -8.07 3.48
C GLN A 373 5.80 -8.55 2.14
N THR A 374 4.75 -7.91 1.65
CA THR A 374 4.06 -8.24 0.39
C THR A 374 4.45 -7.32 -0.76
N THR A 375 5.07 -6.17 -0.45
CA THR A 375 5.51 -5.15 -1.40
C THR A 375 6.95 -4.78 -1.09
N PRO A 376 7.96 -5.54 -1.59
CA PRO A 376 9.36 -5.28 -1.30
C PRO A 376 9.82 -3.93 -1.85
N HIS A 377 10.66 -3.25 -1.08
CA HIS A 377 11.26 -2.00 -1.53
C HIS A 377 12.25 -2.26 -2.68
N PRO A 378 12.33 -1.37 -3.71
CA PRO A 378 13.25 -1.54 -4.85
C PRO A 378 14.73 -1.70 -4.48
N SER A 379 15.17 -1.15 -3.35
CA SER A 379 16.54 -1.32 -2.85
C SER A 379 16.83 -2.73 -2.30
N GLY A 380 15.82 -3.56 -2.08
CA GLY A 380 15.93 -4.86 -1.41
C GLY A 380 16.15 -4.78 0.12
N ALA A 381 16.28 -3.59 0.70
CA ALA A 381 16.40 -3.41 2.15
C ALA A 381 15.03 -3.48 2.84
N PRO A 382 14.97 -3.89 4.13
CA PRO A 382 13.74 -3.82 4.92
C PRO A 382 13.15 -2.41 4.93
N HIS A 383 11.82 -2.31 4.93
CA HIS A 383 11.09 -1.04 5.06
C HIS A 383 9.80 -1.23 5.87
N GLY A 384 9.07 -0.16 6.16
CA GLY A 384 7.89 -0.21 7.03
C GLY A 384 8.24 -0.45 8.51
N VAL A 385 9.51 -0.32 8.86
CA VAL A 385 10.08 -0.45 10.22
C VAL A 385 11.15 0.62 10.41
N ILE A 386 11.49 0.92 11.69
CA ILE A 386 12.64 1.78 12.04
C ILE A 386 13.64 0.89 12.76
N GLU A 387 14.65 0.42 12.05
CA GLU A 387 15.74 -0.41 12.60
C GLU A 387 17.01 -0.25 11.76
N GLU A 388 18.16 -0.61 12.32
CA GLU A 388 19.41 -0.58 11.58
C GLU A 388 19.36 -1.54 10.37
N GLY A 389 19.80 -1.04 9.22
CA GLY A 389 19.75 -1.75 7.95
C GLY A 389 18.45 -1.51 7.15
N ALA A 390 17.44 -0.89 7.73
CA ALA A 390 16.21 -0.56 7.02
C ALA A 390 16.36 0.73 6.18
N VAL A 391 15.55 0.83 5.14
CA VAL A 391 15.40 2.08 4.39
C VAL A 391 14.93 3.19 5.33
N ALA A 392 15.58 4.33 5.26
CA ALA A 392 15.26 5.50 6.09
C ALA A 392 13.98 6.20 5.59
N ASN A 393 12.87 5.48 5.70
CA ASN A 393 11.52 5.95 5.45
C ASN A 393 10.77 6.04 6.77
N LEU A 394 10.47 7.25 7.24
CA LEU A 394 9.78 7.47 8.50
C LEU A 394 8.93 8.75 8.46
N ASN A 395 7.94 8.79 9.33
CA ASN A 395 7.05 9.94 9.50
C ASN A 395 7.28 10.58 10.87
N VAL A 396 7.45 11.89 10.87
CA VAL A 396 7.51 12.73 12.08
C VAL A 396 6.11 13.23 12.39
N ILE A 397 5.56 12.86 13.54
CA ILE A 397 4.23 13.28 13.97
C ILE A 397 4.26 14.76 14.36
N ASP A 398 3.20 15.50 14.05
CA ASP A 398 3.05 16.87 14.57
C ASP A 398 2.53 16.86 16.03
N GLY A 399 3.33 16.30 16.90
CA GLY A 399 3.02 16.15 18.33
C GLY A 399 3.95 15.19 19.06
N PRO A 400 3.78 15.09 20.40
CA PRO A 400 4.67 14.31 21.25
C PRO A 400 4.32 12.82 21.38
N TRP A 401 3.21 12.37 20.77
CA TRP A 401 2.70 11.02 20.91
C TRP A 401 2.47 10.37 19.55
N TRP A 402 3.07 9.20 19.29
CA TRP A 402 2.93 8.51 18.03
C TRP A 402 1.48 8.07 17.75
N GLN A 403 0.63 7.83 18.75
CA GLN A 403 -0.77 7.45 18.57
C GLN A 403 -1.59 8.50 17.78
N ALA A 404 -1.13 9.75 17.73
CA ALA A 404 -1.79 10.80 16.97
C ALA A 404 -1.86 10.53 15.46
N TRP A 405 -1.03 9.60 14.93
CA TRP A 405 -1.00 9.26 13.51
C TRP A 405 -2.36 8.81 12.94
N CYS A 406 -3.25 8.23 13.75
CA CYS A 406 -4.55 7.71 13.36
C CYS A 406 -5.74 8.43 14.04
N GLN A 407 -5.48 9.57 14.67
CA GLN A 407 -6.53 10.30 15.40
C GLN A 407 -7.31 11.26 14.50
N GLN A 408 -6.67 11.86 13.49
CA GLN A 408 -7.25 12.88 12.63
C GLN A 408 -7.71 12.28 11.31
N PRO A 409 -9.03 12.15 11.05
CA PRO A 409 -9.50 11.51 9.81
C PRO A 409 -9.40 12.42 8.57
N GLY A 410 -9.35 13.73 8.73
CA GLY A 410 -9.44 14.70 7.62
C GLY A 410 -8.12 15.35 7.21
N ASP A 411 -7.17 15.48 8.13
CA ASP A 411 -5.90 16.14 7.91
C ASP A 411 -4.71 15.18 8.08
N SER A 412 -3.56 15.53 7.49
CA SER A 412 -2.33 14.79 7.70
C SER A 412 -1.80 15.05 9.12
N PRO A 413 -1.48 14.00 9.90
CA PRO A 413 -0.91 14.14 11.24
C PRO A 413 0.60 14.40 11.24
N PHE A 414 1.23 14.55 10.06
CA PHE A 414 2.67 14.57 9.92
C PHE A 414 3.23 15.98 9.77
N HIS A 415 4.25 16.29 10.56
CA HIS A 415 5.07 17.47 10.45
C HIS A 415 6.07 17.37 9.29
N ALA A 416 6.65 16.19 9.12
CA ALA A 416 7.58 15.88 8.06
C ALA A 416 7.57 14.39 7.74
N THR A 417 8.02 14.03 6.54
CA THR A 417 8.28 12.64 6.14
C THR A 417 9.71 12.53 5.62
N MET A 418 10.46 11.54 6.11
CA MET A 418 11.73 11.16 5.53
C MET A 418 11.53 10.11 4.46
N LEU A 419 12.08 10.38 3.28
CA LEU A 419 12.06 9.48 2.14
C LEU A 419 13.50 9.18 1.73
N GLU A 420 13.91 7.91 1.89
CA GLU A 420 15.26 7.44 1.59
C GLU A 420 16.37 8.33 2.20
N GLY A 421 16.16 8.80 3.44
CA GLY A 421 17.11 9.63 4.19
C GLY A 421 17.01 11.14 3.93
N GLU A 422 16.11 11.58 3.07
CA GLU A 422 15.81 12.99 2.87
C GLU A 422 14.57 13.41 3.66
N LEU A 423 14.71 14.38 4.57
CA LEU A 423 13.60 14.88 5.39
C LEU A 423 12.88 16.02 4.65
N ILE A 424 11.59 15.83 4.42
CA ILE A 424 10.70 16.75 3.67
C ILE A 424 9.60 17.22 4.63
N PHE A 425 9.51 18.52 4.85
CA PHE A 425 8.49 19.14 5.70
C PHE A 425 7.18 19.36 4.92
N HIS A 426 6.03 19.20 5.61
CA HIS A 426 4.68 19.35 5.03
C HIS A 426 4.10 20.73 5.27
#